data_988664ad5ccee152696dd124c28aa319
#
_entry.id   988664ad5ccee152696dd124c28aa319
#
_cell.length_a   1.000
_cell.length_b   1.000
_cell.length_c   1.000
_cell.angle_alpha   90.00
_cell.angle_beta   90.00
_cell.angle_gamma   90.00
#
_symmetry.space_group_name_H-M   'P 1'
#
loop_
_entity.id
_entity.type
_entity.pdbx_description
1 polymer ?
#
loop_
_entity_poly.entity_id
_entity_poly.type
_entity_poly.pdbx_seq_one_letter_code
_entity_poly.pdbx_strand_id
1 'polypeptide(L)'
;MHLSWLDPHKMRKMTVVGREKMVVFDDMELERKVTVYEKGPWEPTEGEWRTRTGDIFSPKIAADEPLKLELQHFLKLVAEGPGDHREATDGLAVVRTLDRLTTSLHTGAPA
;
A
#
# COMPACT_ATOMS: atom_id res chain seq x y z
N MET A 1 -5.14 11.46 1.87
CA MET A 1 -5.87 10.27 1.41
C MET A 1 -7.20 10.75 0.85
N HIS A 2 -7.58 10.34 -0.35
CA HIS A 2 -8.86 10.70 -0.97
C HIS A 2 -9.69 9.43 -1.11
N LEU A 3 -10.89 9.42 -0.53
CA LEU A 3 -11.84 8.31 -0.58
C LEU A 3 -13.22 8.87 -0.93
N SER A 4 -13.91 8.27 -1.88
CA SER A 4 -15.26 8.67 -2.27
C SER A 4 -16.07 7.47 -2.72
N TRP A 5 -17.29 7.35 -2.17
CA TRP A 5 -18.29 6.40 -2.64
C TRP A 5 -19.12 6.93 -3.82
N LEU A 6 -19.05 8.24 -4.03
CA LEU A 6 -19.82 8.93 -5.08
C LEU A 6 -19.05 9.05 -6.40
N ASP A 7 -17.76 8.68 -6.39
CA ASP A 7 -16.96 8.69 -7.59
C ASP A 7 -17.38 7.52 -8.50
N PRO A 8 -17.90 7.80 -9.71
CA PRO A 8 -18.31 6.74 -10.63
C PRO A 8 -17.13 5.97 -11.20
N HIS A 9 -15.91 6.49 -11.06
CA HIS A 9 -14.69 5.85 -11.51
C HIS A 9 -14.03 5.05 -10.40
N LYS A 10 -13.97 3.71 -10.57
CA LYS A 10 -13.32 2.85 -9.60
C LYS A 10 -11.80 3.08 -9.64
N MET A 11 -11.27 3.65 -8.57
CA MET A 11 -9.85 3.92 -8.42
C MET A 11 -9.32 3.26 -7.14
N ARG A 12 -8.28 2.42 -7.28
CA ARG A 12 -7.60 1.76 -6.16
C ARG A 12 -6.11 1.92 -6.35
N LYS A 13 -5.61 3.09 -6.01
CA LYS A 13 -4.21 3.46 -6.22
C LYS A 13 -3.58 3.90 -4.92
N MET A 14 -2.39 3.38 -4.66
CA MET A 14 -1.56 3.77 -3.53
C MET A 14 -0.19 4.22 -4.04
N THR A 15 0.27 5.36 -3.56
CA THR A 15 1.59 5.89 -3.90
C THR A 15 2.39 6.05 -2.62
N VAL A 16 3.57 5.43 -2.60
CA VAL A 16 4.53 5.55 -1.51
C VAL A 16 5.77 6.27 -2.02
N VAL A 17 6.06 7.42 -1.43
CA VAL A 17 7.20 8.25 -1.83
C VAL A 17 8.30 8.14 -0.79
N GLY A 18 9.37 7.44 -1.14
CA GLY A 18 10.60 7.36 -0.36
C GLY A 18 11.64 8.41 -0.79
N ARG A 19 12.79 8.38 -0.15
CA ARG A 19 13.90 9.30 -0.46
C ARG A 19 14.51 9.05 -1.83
N GLU A 20 14.69 7.79 -2.19
CA GLU A 20 15.40 7.37 -3.41
C GLU A 20 14.47 6.83 -4.49
N LYS A 21 13.34 6.27 -4.09
CA LYS A 21 12.38 5.64 -4.99
C LYS A 21 10.96 6.05 -4.63
N MET A 22 10.09 5.98 -5.63
CA MET A 22 8.64 6.06 -5.45
C MET A 22 8.03 4.76 -5.98
N VAL A 23 7.08 4.22 -5.25
CA VAL A 23 6.33 3.02 -5.66
C VAL A 23 4.87 3.39 -5.83
N VAL A 24 4.31 3.02 -6.95
CA VAL A 24 2.89 3.15 -7.25
C VAL A 24 2.29 1.75 -7.35
N PHE A 25 1.31 1.47 -6.54
CA PHE A 25 0.44 0.30 -6.66
C PHE A 25 -0.89 0.75 -7.25
N ASP A 26 -1.33 0.12 -8.34
CA ASP A 26 -2.61 0.36 -8.99
C ASP A 26 -3.33 -0.97 -9.21
N ASP A 27 -4.36 -1.24 -8.40
CA ASP A 27 -5.10 -2.51 -8.45
C ASP A 27 -5.98 -2.63 -9.71
N MET A 28 -6.20 -1.51 -10.41
CA MET A 28 -6.97 -1.51 -11.66
C MET A 28 -6.11 -1.86 -12.87
N GLU A 29 -4.78 -1.74 -12.76
CA GLU A 29 -3.83 -2.16 -13.79
C GLU A 29 -3.58 -3.68 -13.72
N LEU A 30 -3.96 -4.41 -14.75
CA LEU A 30 -3.87 -5.87 -14.76
C LEU A 30 -2.44 -6.38 -14.94
N GLU A 31 -1.64 -5.69 -15.75
CA GLU A 31 -0.30 -6.13 -16.14
C GLU A 31 0.82 -5.51 -15.28
N ARG A 32 0.64 -4.26 -14.87
CA ARG A 32 1.65 -3.46 -14.16
C ARG A 32 1.11 -2.92 -12.84
N LYS A 33 0.61 -3.81 -11.99
CA LYS A 33 0.04 -3.43 -10.69
C LYS A 33 1.01 -2.65 -9.81
N VAL A 34 2.30 -2.91 -9.92
CA VAL A 34 3.34 -2.18 -9.20
C VAL A 34 4.29 -1.53 -10.19
N THR A 35 4.50 -0.23 -10.03
CA THR A 35 5.52 0.51 -10.79
C THR A 35 6.45 1.21 -9.82
N VAL A 36 7.74 0.99 -10.03
CA VAL A 36 8.81 1.59 -9.23
C VAL A 36 9.49 2.66 -10.06
N TYR A 37 9.58 3.86 -9.51
CA TYR A 37 10.28 5.01 -10.08
C TYR A 37 11.53 5.27 -9.26
N GLU A 38 12.68 5.16 -9.86
CA GLU A 38 13.95 5.55 -9.25
C GLU A 38 14.14 7.06 -9.43
N LYS A 39 14.61 7.74 -8.39
CA LYS A 39 14.76 9.19 -8.42
C LYS A 39 16.13 9.65 -8.93
N GLY A 40 16.98 8.68 -9.32
CA GLY A 40 18.36 8.99 -9.72
C GLY A 40 19.24 9.49 -8.55
N PRO A 41 20.55 9.66 -8.79
CA PRO A 41 21.48 10.13 -7.79
C PRO A 41 21.16 11.55 -7.33
N TRP A 42 21.48 11.85 -6.08
CA TRP A 42 21.41 13.21 -5.55
C TRP A 42 22.64 14.00 -6.01
N GLU A 43 22.43 14.99 -6.84
CA GLU A 43 23.46 15.98 -7.20
C GLU A 43 23.13 17.30 -6.52
N PRO A 44 23.93 17.74 -5.53
CA PRO A 44 23.75 19.04 -4.92
C PRO A 44 24.12 20.11 -5.96
N THR A 45 23.16 20.88 -6.40
CA THR A 45 23.39 22.05 -7.26
C THR A 45 22.99 23.29 -6.48
N GLU A 46 23.92 24.25 -6.35
CA GLU A 46 23.66 25.51 -5.65
C GLU A 46 22.51 26.27 -6.31
N GLY A 47 21.43 26.46 -5.57
CA GLY A 47 20.34 27.38 -5.91
C GLY A 47 19.26 26.90 -6.87
N GLU A 48 19.31 25.69 -7.42
CA GLU A 48 18.28 25.20 -8.33
C GLU A 48 17.62 23.90 -7.83
N TRP A 49 16.28 23.87 -7.85
CA TRP A 49 15.51 22.65 -7.64
C TRP A 49 15.49 21.83 -8.95
N ARG A 50 16.27 20.77 -9.02
CA ARG A 50 16.24 19.85 -10.17
C ARG A 50 15.42 18.62 -9.86
N THR A 51 14.52 18.26 -10.79
CA THR A 51 13.82 16.99 -10.75
C THR A 51 14.80 15.88 -11.10
N ARG A 52 14.99 14.94 -10.18
CA ARG A 52 15.80 13.76 -10.41
C ARG A 52 15.00 12.74 -11.23
N THR A 53 15.60 12.24 -12.29
CA THR A 53 15.05 11.19 -13.13
C THR A 53 15.94 9.96 -13.04
N GLY A 54 15.35 8.80 -12.90
CA GLY A 54 16.00 7.51 -12.89
C GLY A 54 15.16 6.50 -13.66
N ASP A 55 15.48 5.24 -13.50
CA ASP A 55 14.79 4.16 -14.18
C ASP A 55 13.36 3.98 -13.67
N ILE A 56 12.51 3.51 -14.57
CA ILE A 56 11.13 3.12 -14.26
C ILE A 56 10.98 1.66 -14.63
N PHE A 57 10.61 0.84 -13.68
CA PHE A 57 10.37 -0.58 -13.93
C PHE A 57 9.13 -1.09 -13.22
N SER A 58 8.52 -2.12 -13.79
CA SER A 58 7.36 -2.78 -13.22
C SER A 58 7.67 -4.26 -13.02
N PRO A 59 7.83 -4.72 -11.77
CA PRO A 59 8.08 -6.13 -11.51
C PRO A 59 6.84 -6.95 -11.87
N LYS A 60 7.05 -8.12 -12.47
CA LYS A 60 5.96 -9.06 -12.72
C LYS A 60 5.48 -9.64 -11.39
N ILE A 61 4.21 -9.45 -11.10
CA ILE A 61 3.54 -10.01 -9.93
C ILE A 61 2.70 -11.21 -10.37
N ALA A 62 2.75 -12.30 -9.60
CA ALA A 62 1.90 -13.45 -9.84
C ALA A 62 0.41 -13.04 -9.73
N ALA A 63 -0.38 -13.50 -10.68
CA ALA A 63 -1.83 -13.23 -10.72
C ALA A 63 -2.61 -14.32 -9.95
N ASP A 64 -2.19 -14.61 -8.72
CA ASP A 64 -2.90 -15.55 -7.86
C ASP A 64 -4.15 -14.90 -7.29
N GLU A 65 -5.14 -15.74 -7.01
CA GLU A 65 -6.40 -15.31 -6.39
C GLU A 65 -6.16 -14.96 -4.91
N PRO A 66 -6.35 -13.68 -4.48
CA PRO A 66 -6.00 -13.24 -3.12
C PRO A 66 -6.69 -14.05 -2.02
N LEU A 67 -7.98 -14.34 -2.16
CA LEU A 67 -8.73 -15.11 -1.18
C LEU A 67 -8.20 -16.53 -1.04
N LYS A 68 -7.78 -17.15 -2.14
CA LYS A 68 -7.17 -18.49 -2.11
C LYS A 68 -5.86 -18.48 -1.33
N LEU A 69 -5.02 -17.47 -1.54
CA LEU A 69 -3.76 -17.32 -0.81
C LEU A 69 -4.01 -17.12 0.69
N GLU A 70 -4.97 -16.28 1.03
CA GLU A 70 -5.36 -16.01 2.42
C GLU A 70 -5.85 -17.30 3.12
N LEU A 71 -6.73 -18.08 2.47
CA LEU A 71 -7.21 -19.34 3.01
C LEU A 71 -6.09 -20.40 3.15
N GLN A 72 -5.20 -20.48 2.18
CA GLN A 72 -4.04 -21.37 2.27
C GLN A 72 -3.14 -21.00 3.43
N HIS A 73 -2.88 -19.70 3.61
CA HIS A 73 -2.09 -19.20 4.72
C HIS A 73 -2.76 -19.48 6.07
N PHE A 74 -4.07 -19.25 6.18
CA PHE A 74 -4.84 -19.58 7.38
C PHE A 74 -4.74 -21.08 7.74
N LEU A 75 -4.93 -21.97 6.76
CA LEU A 75 -4.80 -23.41 6.97
C LEU A 75 -3.39 -23.81 7.43
N LYS A 76 -2.38 -23.15 6.90
CA LYS A 76 -0.99 -23.35 7.33
C LYS A 76 -0.80 -22.96 8.80
N LEU A 77 -1.30 -21.80 9.21
CA LEU A 77 -1.24 -21.34 10.61
C LEU A 77 -1.94 -22.33 11.56
N VAL A 78 -3.11 -22.84 11.16
CA VAL A 78 -3.83 -23.84 11.95
C VAL A 78 -3.02 -25.15 12.11
N ALA A 79 -2.34 -25.58 11.05
CA ALA A 79 -1.52 -26.78 11.07
C ALA A 79 -0.23 -26.65 11.90
N GLU A 80 0.37 -25.45 11.91
CA GLU A 80 1.59 -25.16 12.66
C GLU A 80 1.32 -24.95 14.17
N GLY A 81 0.05 -24.73 14.54
CA GLY A 81 -0.36 -24.53 15.93
C GLY A 81 -0.11 -23.09 16.43
N PRO A 82 -0.30 -22.84 17.75
CA PRO A 82 -0.14 -21.51 18.32
C PRO A 82 1.31 -21.05 18.23
N GLY A 83 1.56 -20.14 17.30
CA GLY A 83 2.85 -19.53 17.05
C GLY A 83 2.87 -18.03 17.38
N ASP A 84 3.67 -17.28 16.65
CA ASP A 84 3.74 -15.82 16.75
C ASP A 84 2.38 -15.20 16.36
N HIS A 85 1.71 -14.53 17.31
CA HIS A 85 0.43 -13.85 17.09
C HIS A 85 0.56 -12.50 16.39
N ARG A 86 1.67 -12.23 15.70
CA ARG A 86 1.96 -10.96 15.03
C ARG A 86 0.84 -10.56 14.08
N GLU A 87 0.35 -11.49 13.28
CA GLU A 87 -0.73 -11.23 12.32
C GLU A 87 -2.04 -10.82 12.98
N ALA A 88 -2.39 -11.46 14.09
CA ALA A 88 -3.56 -11.05 14.86
C ALA A 88 -3.38 -9.67 15.49
N THR A 89 -2.17 -9.35 15.92
CA THR A 89 -1.82 -8.02 16.45
C THR A 89 -1.90 -6.95 15.38
N ASP A 90 -1.40 -7.24 14.18
CA ASP A 90 -1.47 -6.34 13.03
C ASP A 90 -2.93 -6.13 12.59
N GLY A 91 -3.72 -7.19 12.51
CA GLY A 91 -5.15 -7.11 12.24
C GLY A 91 -5.90 -6.25 13.26
N LEU A 92 -5.59 -6.43 14.54
CA LEU A 92 -6.16 -5.61 15.62
C LEU A 92 -5.77 -4.13 15.47
N ALA A 93 -4.53 -3.83 15.08
CA ALA A 93 -4.07 -2.46 14.85
C ALA A 93 -4.85 -1.79 13.70
N VAL A 94 -5.12 -2.53 12.62
CA VAL A 94 -5.95 -2.06 11.50
C VAL A 94 -7.37 -1.74 11.98
N VAL A 95 -8.02 -2.67 12.68
CA VAL A 95 -9.39 -2.47 13.19
C VAL A 95 -9.48 -1.27 14.13
N ARG A 96 -8.53 -1.12 15.05
CA ARG A 96 -8.46 0.04 15.95
C ARG A 96 -8.29 1.36 15.18
N THR A 97 -7.50 1.35 14.12
CA THR A 97 -7.31 2.54 13.28
C THR A 97 -8.60 2.92 12.56
N LEU A 98 -9.31 1.93 12.00
CA LEU A 98 -10.61 2.15 11.36
C LEU A 98 -11.66 2.67 12.34
N ASP A 99 -11.70 2.14 13.55
CA ASP A 99 -12.63 2.60 14.59
C ASP A 99 -12.36 4.06 14.98
N ARG A 100 -11.10 4.44 15.16
CA ARG A 100 -10.72 5.84 15.41
C ARG A 100 -11.11 6.76 14.26
N LEU A 101 -10.86 6.36 13.02
CA LEU A 101 -11.26 7.13 11.84
C LEU A 101 -12.77 7.30 11.76
N THR A 102 -13.53 6.24 12.01
CA THR A 102 -15.00 6.28 12.03
C THR A 102 -15.51 7.21 13.13
N THR A 103 -14.95 7.13 14.32
CA THR A 103 -15.28 8.02 15.44
C THR A 103 -14.97 9.48 15.09
N SER A 104 -13.79 9.75 14.52
CA SER A 104 -13.40 11.09 14.06
C SER A 104 -14.38 11.67 13.03
N LEU A 105 -14.83 10.86 12.08
CA LEU A 105 -15.82 11.26 11.08
C LEU A 105 -17.16 11.67 11.72
N HIS A 106 -17.60 10.96 12.76
CA HIS A 106 -18.87 11.26 13.44
C HIS A 106 -18.77 12.42 14.43
N THR A 107 -17.63 12.59 15.07
CA THR A 107 -17.45 13.61 16.12
C THR A 107 -16.81 14.89 15.63
N GLY A 108 -16.16 14.87 14.47
CA GLY A 108 -15.31 15.96 13.96
C GLY A 108 -14.01 16.16 14.77
N ALA A 109 -13.73 15.29 15.73
CA ALA A 109 -12.49 15.33 16.50
C ALA A 109 -11.33 14.68 15.71
N PRO A 110 -10.08 15.13 15.88
CA PRO A 110 -8.93 14.49 15.26
C PRO A 110 -8.79 13.03 15.74
N ALA A 111 -8.39 12.15 14.83
CA ALA A 111 -8.23 10.70 15.06
C ALA A 111 -6.98 10.38 15.88
#